data_c8a3b4a7d8c18e0a852111980edd3d94
#
_entry.id   c8a3b4a7d8c18e0a852111980edd3d94
#
_cell.length_a   1.000
_cell.length_b   1.000
_cell.length_c   1.000
_cell.angle_alpha   90.00
_cell.angle_beta   90.00
_cell.angle_gamma   90.00
#
_symmetry.space_group_name_H-M   'P 1'
#
loop_
_entity.id
_entity.type
_entity.pdbx_description
1 polymer ?
#
loop_
_entity_poly.entity_id
_entity_poly.type
_entity_poly.pdbx_seq_one_letter_code
_entity_poly.pdbx_strand_id
1 'polypeptide(L)'
;MEITQEALNLYGNVHGGFLFSLCDMAAGMSTYAYETTNVTECSSINFLRGVNTGTIYIESNAIHKGRKTVVNQVTVTNDAGKLVVSANFTMFLIAPV
;
A
#
# COMPACT_ATOMS: atom_id res chain seq x y z
N MET A 1 6.95 -4.02 -8.61
CA MET A 1 6.28 -5.28 -8.99
C MET A 1 5.84 -5.23 -10.46
N GLU A 2 6.09 -6.29 -11.20
CA GLU A 2 5.56 -6.42 -12.56
C GLU A 2 4.12 -6.89 -12.53
N ILE A 3 3.29 -6.31 -13.42
CA ILE A 3 1.90 -6.68 -13.53
C ILE A 3 1.78 -7.95 -14.37
N THR A 4 1.09 -8.96 -13.83
CA THR A 4 0.77 -10.19 -14.55
C THR A 4 -0.70 -10.19 -14.95
N GLN A 5 -1.06 -11.05 -15.89
CA GLN A 5 -2.44 -11.12 -16.38
C GLN A 5 -3.43 -11.56 -15.31
N GLU A 6 -3.00 -12.38 -14.36
CA GLU A 6 -3.84 -12.83 -13.26
C GLU A 6 -4.30 -11.70 -12.35
N ALA A 7 -3.58 -10.58 -12.34
CA ALA A 7 -3.94 -9.41 -11.51
C ALA A 7 -5.03 -8.54 -12.15
N LEU A 8 -5.41 -8.83 -13.42
CA LEU A 8 -6.34 -7.96 -14.16
C LEU A 8 -7.79 -8.31 -13.87
N ASN A 9 -8.65 -7.29 -13.87
CA ASN A 9 -10.10 -7.44 -13.75
C ASN A 9 -10.74 -7.62 -15.14
N LEU A 10 -12.08 -7.64 -15.17
CA LEU A 10 -12.83 -7.81 -16.42
C LEU A 10 -12.60 -6.68 -17.42
N TYR A 11 -12.15 -5.53 -16.97
CA TYR A 11 -11.88 -4.35 -17.82
C TYR A 11 -10.41 -4.29 -18.26
N GLY A 12 -9.61 -5.30 -17.91
CA GLY A 12 -8.21 -5.34 -18.28
C GLY A 12 -7.29 -4.46 -17.42
N ASN A 13 -7.77 -4.02 -16.25
CA ASN A 13 -6.95 -3.27 -15.29
C ASN A 13 -6.72 -4.08 -14.04
N VAL A 14 -5.65 -3.77 -13.31
CA VAL A 14 -5.36 -4.44 -12.04
C VAL A 14 -6.51 -4.21 -11.07
N HIS A 15 -6.93 -5.28 -10.39
CA HIS A 15 -7.99 -5.21 -9.39
C HIS A 15 -7.65 -4.23 -8.28
N GLY A 16 -8.63 -3.40 -7.88
CA GLY A 16 -8.48 -2.50 -6.74
C GLY A 16 -8.16 -3.24 -5.44
N GLY A 17 -8.81 -4.40 -5.22
CA GLY A 17 -8.51 -5.22 -4.05
C GLY A 17 -7.09 -5.74 -4.04
N PHE A 18 -6.52 -6.06 -5.18
CA PHE A 18 -5.13 -6.48 -5.30
C PHE A 18 -4.20 -5.31 -4.95
N LEU A 19 -4.47 -4.12 -5.48
CA LEU A 19 -3.70 -2.91 -5.16
C LEU A 19 -3.80 -2.57 -3.68
N PHE A 20 -5.00 -2.68 -3.11
CA PHE A 20 -5.19 -2.47 -1.68
C PHE A 20 -4.33 -3.42 -0.84
N SER A 21 -4.33 -4.70 -1.21
CA SER A 21 -3.53 -5.70 -0.49
C SER A 21 -2.03 -5.40 -0.54
N LEU A 22 -1.54 -4.97 -1.69
CA LEU A 22 -0.13 -4.58 -1.84
C LEU A 22 0.20 -3.38 -0.94
N CYS A 23 -0.68 -2.39 -0.91
CA CYS A 23 -0.48 -1.21 -0.06
C CYS A 23 -0.52 -1.56 1.43
N ASP A 24 -1.46 -2.43 1.82
CA ASP A 24 -1.58 -2.90 3.20
C ASP A 24 -0.32 -3.66 3.62
N MET A 25 0.19 -4.53 2.77
CA MET A 25 1.44 -5.25 3.02
C MET A 25 2.63 -4.30 3.16
N ALA A 26 2.72 -3.30 2.28
CA ALA A 26 3.81 -2.32 2.33
C ALA A 26 3.76 -1.52 3.63
N ALA A 27 2.55 -1.09 4.05
CA ALA A 27 2.36 -0.37 5.31
C ALA A 27 2.76 -1.22 6.52
N GLY A 28 2.34 -2.49 6.53
CA GLY A 28 2.67 -3.41 7.61
C GLY A 28 4.17 -3.70 7.69
N MET A 29 4.80 -3.95 6.56
CA MET A 29 6.24 -4.23 6.50
C MET A 29 7.08 -3.02 6.91
N SER A 30 6.71 -1.83 6.48
CA SER A 30 7.44 -0.61 6.86
C SER A 30 7.28 -0.32 8.35
N THR A 31 6.12 -0.62 8.94
CA THR A 31 5.90 -0.47 10.38
C THR A 31 6.68 -1.52 11.16
N TYR A 32 6.71 -2.76 10.67
CA TYR A 32 7.49 -3.84 11.29
C TYR A 32 8.98 -3.50 11.32
N ALA A 33 9.47 -2.75 10.34
CA ALA A 33 10.87 -2.32 10.30
C ALA A 33 11.27 -1.46 11.51
N TYR A 34 10.29 -0.92 12.27
CA TYR A 34 10.53 -0.25 13.54
C TYR A 34 10.49 -1.22 14.73
N GLU A 35 10.65 -2.52 14.47
CA GLU A 35 10.71 -3.57 15.48
C GLU A 35 9.44 -3.67 16.32
N THR A 36 8.29 -3.51 15.68
CA THR A 36 7.00 -3.60 16.34
C THR A 36 6.03 -4.43 15.51
N THR A 37 5.39 -5.43 16.13
CA THR A 37 4.30 -6.14 15.47
C THR A 37 3.08 -5.23 15.41
N ASN A 38 2.32 -5.34 14.33
CA ASN A 38 1.23 -4.42 14.08
C ASN A 38 0.10 -5.08 13.30
N VAL A 39 -1.06 -4.45 13.36
CA VAL A 39 -2.22 -4.80 12.54
C VAL A 39 -2.80 -3.52 11.95
N THR A 40 -3.48 -3.65 10.83
CA THR A 40 -4.15 -2.52 10.20
C THR A 40 -5.40 -2.17 11.01
N GLU A 41 -5.46 -0.95 11.52
CA GLU A 41 -6.62 -0.46 12.26
C GLU A 41 -7.63 0.17 11.33
N CYS A 42 -7.19 1.06 10.46
CA CYS A 42 -8.05 1.69 9.46
C CYS A 42 -7.23 2.14 8.27
N SER A 43 -7.92 2.40 7.18
CA SER A 43 -7.28 2.86 5.96
C SER A 43 -8.23 3.72 5.15
N SER A 44 -7.63 4.57 4.33
CA SER A 44 -8.33 5.33 3.31
C SER A 44 -7.51 5.21 2.03
N ILE A 45 -8.15 4.84 0.94
CA ILE A 45 -7.46 4.60 -0.31
C ILE A 45 -8.21 5.25 -1.47
N ASN A 46 -7.45 5.86 -2.37
CA ASN A 46 -7.97 6.46 -3.58
C ASN A 46 -7.30 5.80 -4.78
N PHE A 47 -8.11 5.27 -5.67
CA PHE A 47 -7.66 4.70 -6.93
C PHE A 47 -7.77 5.78 -7.99
N LEU A 48 -6.63 6.31 -8.40
CA LEU A 48 -6.60 7.52 -9.23
C LEU A 48 -6.49 7.21 -10.72
N ARG A 49 -5.98 6.03 -11.05
CA ARG A 49 -5.65 5.70 -12.44
C ARG A 49 -5.60 4.18 -12.61
N GLY A 50 -6.12 3.68 -13.72
CA GLY A 50 -5.99 2.27 -14.06
C GLY A 50 -4.58 1.93 -14.49
N VAL A 51 -4.19 0.67 -14.28
CA VAL A 51 -2.91 0.15 -14.73
C VAL A 51 -3.10 -1.30 -15.16
N ASN A 52 -2.47 -1.70 -16.26
CA ASN A 52 -2.66 -3.04 -16.82
C ASN A 52 -1.39 -3.73 -17.30
N THR A 53 -0.30 -3.02 -17.47
CA THR A 53 0.98 -3.59 -17.91
C THR A 53 2.13 -2.86 -17.26
N GLY A 54 3.31 -3.45 -17.37
CA GLY A 54 4.54 -2.84 -16.91
C GLY A 54 4.81 -3.11 -15.45
N THR A 55 5.52 -2.19 -14.83
CA THR A 55 5.93 -2.31 -13.44
C THR A 55 5.24 -1.23 -12.61
N ILE A 56 4.79 -1.60 -11.43
CA ILE A 56 4.29 -0.64 -10.45
C ILE A 56 5.27 -0.56 -9.29
N TYR A 57 5.39 0.63 -8.74
CA TYR A 57 6.30 0.94 -7.63
C TYR A 57 5.49 1.35 -6.44
N ILE A 58 5.69 0.64 -5.33
CA ILE A 58 4.94 0.84 -4.10
C ILE A 58 5.89 1.43 -3.06
N GLU A 59 5.51 2.58 -2.50
CA GLU A 59 6.32 3.28 -1.53
C GLU A 59 5.48 3.58 -0.29
N SER A 60 6.03 3.30 0.89
CA SER A 60 5.37 3.55 2.15
C SER A 60 6.25 4.42 3.03
N ASN A 61 5.69 5.52 3.53
CA ASN A 61 6.39 6.46 4.40
C ASN A 61 5.54 6.75 5.63
N ALA A 62 6.15 6.66 6.82
CA ALA A 62 5.47 7.02 8.04
C ALA A 62 5.34 8.54 8.10
N ILE A 63 4.11 9.02 8.17
CA ILE A 63 3.82 10.45 8.33
C ILE A 63 3.53 10.80 9.78
N HIS A 64 3.28 9.80 10.62
CA HIS A 64 3.08 9.98 12.06
C HIS A 64 3.46 8.70 12.78
N LYS A 65 4.26 8.83 13.83
CA LYS A 65 4.63 7.72 14.72
C LYS A 65 4.21 8.09 16.14
N GLY A 66 3.15 7.45 16.62
CA GLY A 66 2.69 7.59 17.97
C GLY A 66 3.12 6.43 18.86
N ARG A 67 2.64 6.41 20.08
CA ARG A 67 2.92 5.32 21.02
C ARG A 67 2.23 4.02 20.65
N LYS A 68 1.01 4.13 20.12
CA LYS A 68 0.16 2.96 19.82
C LYS A 68 -0.14 2.81 18.35
N THR A 69 0.05 3.88 17.57
CA THR A 69 -0.27 3.86 16.14
C THR A 69 0.85 4.48 15.32
N VAL A 70 0.98 3.96 14.11
CA VAL A 70 1.81 4.57 13.07
C VAL A 70 0.93 4.79 11.86
N VAL A 71 0.95 5.99 11.31
CA VAL A 71 0.23 6.29 10.08
C VAL A 71 1.22 6.32 8.93
N ASN A 72 1.00 5.46 7.95
CA ASN A 72 1.83 5.40 6.75
C ASN A 72 1.07 5.95 5.56
N GLN A 73 1.72 6.80 4.80
CA GLN A 73 1.25 7.17 3.48
C GLN A 73 1.85 6.19 2.48
N VAL A 74 0.99 5.54 1.70
CA VAL A 74 1.41 4.57 0.69
C VAL A 74 1.00 5.07 -0.67
N THR A 75 1.94 5.08 -1.59
CA THR A 75 1.67 5.48 -2.98
C THR A 75 2.08 4.36 -3.91
N VAL A 76 1.33 4.24 -5.01
CA VAL A 76 1.67 3.35 -6.12
C VAL A 76 1.80 4.20 -7.37
N THR A 77 2.92 4.07 -8.06
CA THR A 77 3.17 4.76 -9.32
C THR A 77 3.39 3.75 -10.44
N ASN A 78 3.12 4.16 -11.67
CA ASN A 78 3.36 3.33 -12.85
C ASN A 78 4.74 3.63 -13.46
N ASP A 79 5.07 2.97 -14.58
CA ASP A 79 6.34 3.15 -15.28
C ASP A 79 6.60 4.59 -15.71
N ALA A 80 5.55 5.36 -15.96
CA ALA A 80 5.68 6.76 -16.37
C ALA A 80 5.82 7.70 -15.18
N GLY A 81 5.87 7.18 -13.95
CA GLY A 81 5.94 7.98 -12.74
C GLY A 81 4.61 8.62 -12.36
N LYS A 82 3.50 8.18 -12.95
CA LYS A 82 2.18 8.70 -12.66
C LYS A 82 1.59 7.98 -11.45
N LEU A 83 0.90 8.74 -10.60
CA LEU A 83 0.27 8.21 -9.39
C LEU A 83 -0.95 7.36 -9.74
N VAL A 84 -0.92 6.10 -9.32
CA VAL A 84 -2.01 5.14 -9.53
C VAL A 84 -2.90 5.07 -8.29
N VAL A 85 -2.28 5.03 -7.11
CA VAL A 85 -2.97 4.92 -5.83
C VAL A 85 -2.34 5.89 -4.85
N SER A 86 -3.18 6.54 -4.06
CA SER A 86 -2.77 7.30 -2.88
C SER A 86 -3.57 6.79 -1.70
N ALA A 87 -2.91 6.38 -0.63
CA ALA A 87 -3.55 5.75 0.51
C ALA A 87 -2.89 6.17 1.82
N ASN A 88 -3.68 6.08 2.89
CA ASN A 88 -3.18 6.18 4.26
C ASN A 88 -3.61 4.93 5.01
N PHE A 89 -2.69 4.35 5.75
CA PHE A 89 -2.93 3.18 6.59
C PHE A 89 -2.52 3.51 8.02
N THR A 90 -3.45 3.37 8.94
CA THR A 90 -3.16 3.48 10.37
C THR A 90 -2.91 2.09 10.91
N MET A 91 -1.69 1.84 11.36
CA MET A 91 -1.26 0.56 11.90
C MET A 91 -1.28 0.63 13.42
N PHE A 92 -1.96 -0.30 14.05
CA PHE A 92 -1.98 -0.42 15.50
C PHE A 92 -0.81 -1.28 15.97
N LEU A 93 -0.03 -0.75 16.91
CA LEU A 93 1.16 -1.43 17.43
C LEU A 93 0.74 -2.38 18.54
N ILE A 94 1.05 -3.66 18.38
CA ILE A 94 0.66 -4.69 19.34
C ILE A 94 1.73 -4.90 20.39
N ALA A 95 2.94 -5.19 19.95
CA ALA A 95 4.04 -5.50 20.84
C ALA A 95 5.38 -5.33 20.14
N PRO A 96 6.46 -5.03 20.88
CA PRO A 96 7.81 -5.04 20.30
C PRO A 96 8.15 -6.43 19.75
N VAL A 97 8.91 -6.43 18.68
CA VAL A 97 9.40 -7.65 18.05
C VAL A 97 10.49 -8.28 18.91
#